data_c3fe55b1d6591dba8b718aeaa64af036
#
_entry.id   c3fe55b1d6591dba8b718aeaa64af036
#
_cell.length_a   1.000
_cell.length_b   1.000
_cell.length_c   1.000
_cell.angle_alpha   90.00
_cell.angle_beta   90.00
_cell.angle_gamma   90.00
#
_symmetry.space_group_name_H-M   'P 1'
#
loop_
_entity.id
_entity.type
_entity.pdbx_description
1 polymer ?
#
loop_
_entity_poly.entity_id
_entity_poly.type
_entity_poly.pdbx_seq_one_letter_code
_entity_poly.pdbx_strand_id
1 'polypeptide(L)'
;MYLVAVLDWYSRYVVSWEVDQTLELPFVLTALERALDQATPTICHSDQGSHFTSPQYRQLLQAAEVQISMDGKGRALANIFTERLWRTIKYEEVSLHEYSSPKEARKQLRDYLQFYNHQRIHQALDSCSPASVYFAPWPQGNDVLQAGNGTTLS
;
A
#
# COMPACT_ATOMS: atom_id res chain seq x y z
N MET A 1 14.90 8.31 -2.62
CA MET A 1 14.35 7.13 -1.92
C MET A 1 12.90 6.94 -2.34
N TYR A 2 12.48 5.72 -2.51
CA TYR A 2 11.15 5.37 -3.03
C TYR A 2 10.39 4.52 -2.03
N LEU A 3 9.09 4.69 -1.96
CA LEU A 3 8.19 3.91 -1.10
C LEU A 3 7.15 3.22 -1.98
N VAL A 4 6.93 1.94 -1.77
CA VAL A 4 5.79 1.19 -2.30
C VAL A 4 4.90 0.73 -1.15
N ALA A 5 3.61 0.74 -1.35
CA ALA A 5 2.66 0.25 -0.37
C ALA A 5 1.56 -0.59 -1.03
N VAL A 6 1.08 -1.58 -0.31
CA VAL A 6 -0.09 -2.38 -0.66
C VAL A 6 -1.20 -2.03 0.35
N LEU A 7 -2.30 -1.54 -0.17
CA LEU A 7 -3.40 -0.97 0.60
C LEU A 7 -4.66 -1.82 0.45
N ASP A 8 -5.33 -2.12 1.56
CA ASP A 8 -6.68 -2.65 1.51
C ASP A 8 -7.66 -1.53 1.17
N TRP A 9 -8.40 -1.73 0.10
CA TRP A 9 -9.22 -0.67 -0.47
C TRP A 9 -10.37 -0.23 0.44
N TYR A 10 -10.99 -1.19 1.12
CA TYR A 10 -12.14 -0.90 1.99
C TYR A 10 -11.74 -0.18 3.28
N SER A 11 -10.77 -0.74 4.00
CA SER A 11 -10.34 -0.24 5.30
C SER A 11 -9.29 0.87 5.25
N ARG A 12 -8.63 1.05 4.10
CA ARG A 12 -7.44 1.90 3.95
C ARG A 12 -6.22 1.40 4.74
N TYR A 13 -6.27 0.18 5.26
CA TYR A 13 -5.17 -0.43 5.98
C TYR A 13 -3.98 -0.69 5.05
N VAL A 14 -2.81 -0.23 5.43
CA VAL A 14 -1.57 -0.53 4.71
C VAL A 14 -1.13 -1.92 5.12
N VAL A 15 -1.38 -2.89 4.25
CA VAL A 15 -1.12 -4.32 4.51
C VAL A 15 0.38 -4.60 4.52
N SER A 16 1.09 -4.01 3.57
CA SER A 16 2.55 -4.07 3.52
C SER A 16 3.13 -2.83 2.85
N TRP A 17 4.40 -2.62 3.05
CA TRP A 17 5.15 -1.54 2.42
C TRP A 17 6.64 -1.87 2.38
N GLU A 18 7.35 -1.22 1.49
CA GLU A 18 8.81 -1.32 1.39
C GLU A 18 9.38 0.02 0.93
N VAL A 19 10.61 0.30 1.34
CA VAL A 19 11.34 1.50 0.96
C VAL A 19 12.73 1.13 0.45
N ASP A 20 13.14 1.76 -0.66
CA ASP A 20 14.45 1.54 -1.24
C ASP A 20 15.04 2.85 -1.80
N GLN A 21 16.33 2.87 -2.03
CA GLN A 21 17.02 3.99 -2.66
C GLN A 21 16.81 4.04 -4.17
N THR A 22 16.52 2.89 -4.76
CA THR A 22 16.27 2.72 -6.19
C THR A 22 14.85 2.25 -6.46
N LEU A 23 14.31 2.64 -7.60
CA LEU A 23 12.99 2.18 -8.04
C LEU A 23 13.17 0.90 -8.89
N GLU A 24 13.47 -0.20 -8.24
CA GLU A 24 13.69 -1.48 -8.91
C GLU A 24 12.61 -2.51 -8.56
N LEU A 25 12.42 -3.48 -9.45
CA LEU A 25 11.38 -4.50 -9.30
C LEU A 25 11.48 -5.31 -7.98
N PRO A 26 12.67 -5.70 -7.48
CA PRO A 26 12.75 -6.55 -6.27
C PRO A 26 12.04 -5.97 -5.04
N PHE A 27 12.12 -4.66 -4.80
CA PHE A 27 11.47 -4.09 -3.61
C PHE A 27 9.95 -4.06 -3.75
N VAL A 28 9.43 -3.91 -4.96
CA VAL A 28 7.99 -4.01 -5.26
C VAL A 28 7.50 -5.43 -5.03
N LEU A 29 8.26 -6.44 -5.49
CA LEU A 29 7.93 -7.84 -5.27
C LEU A 29 7.94 -8.20 -3.78
N THR A 30 8.92 -7.71 -3.03
CA THR A 30 9.00 -7.92 -1.57
C THR A 30 7.74 -7.39 -0.85
N ALA A 31 7.28 -6.21 -1.21
CA ALA A 31 6.05 -5.65 -0.64
C ALA A 31 4.83 -6.49 -0.99
N LEU A 32 4.73 -6.94 -2.23
CA LEU A 32 3.62 -7.80 -2.68
C LEU A 32 3.63 -9.17 -1.98
N GLU A 33 4.77 -9.83 -1.89
CA GLU A 33 4.92 -11.11 -1.19
C GLU A 33 4.47 -11.01 0.27
N ARG A 34 4.91 -9.98 0.98
CA ARG A 34 4.50 -9.73 2.37
C ARG A 34 3.00 -9.49 2.50
N ALA A 35 2.40 -8.79 1.54
CA ALA A 35 0.95 -8.57 1.53
C ALA A 35 0.20 -9.90 1.32
N LEU A 36 0.64 -10.72 0.39
CA LEU A 36 0.02 -12.02 0.09
C LEU A 36 0.20 -13.02 1.24
N ASP A 37 1.26 -12.92 2.03
CA ASP A 37 1.45 -13.72 3.25
C ASP A 37 0.42 -13.37 4.35
N GLN A 38 -0.06 -12.14 4.36
CA GLN A 38 -1.05 -11.68 5.36
C GLN A 38 -2.50 -11.86 4.91
N ALA A 39 -2.76 -11.71 3.61
CA ALA A 39 -4.11 -11.77 3.06
C ALA A 39 -4.06 -12.27 1.61
N THR A 40 -5.06 -13.06 1.22
CA THR A 40 -5.26 -13.48 -0.17
C THR A 40 -6.51 -12.79 -0.71
N PRO A 41 -6.38 -11.64 -1.39
CA PRO A 41 -7.51 -10.93 -1.94
C PRO A 41 -8.06 -11.64 -3.18
N THR A 42 -9.30 -11.37 -3.54
CA THR A 42 -9.88 -11.80 -4.81
C THR A 42 -9.31 -11.00 -5.98
N ILE A 43 -9.13 -9.70 -5.78
CA ILE A 43 -8.68 -8.77 -6.83
C ILE A 43 -7.56 -7.90 -6.29
N CYS A 44 -6.53 -7.70 -7.12
CA CYS A 44 -5.49 -6.71 -6.90
C CYS A 44 -5.53 -5.66 -8.03
N HIS A 45 -5.73 -4.42 -7.66
CA HIS A 45 -5.57 -3.29 -8.57
C HIS A 45 -4.13 -2.79 -8.56
N SER A 46 -3.57 -2.54 -9.72
CA SER A 46 -2.22 -2.00 -9.85
C SER A 46 -2.20 -0.83 -10.83
N ASP A 47 -1.25 0.05 -10.63
CA ASP A 47 -0.87 1.05 -11.61
C ASP A 47 -0.31 0.37 -12.89
N GLN A 48 -0.32 1.11 -14.00
CA GLN A 48 0.29 0.67 -15.27
C GLN A 48 1.82 0.88 -15.33
N GLY A 49 2.45 1.19 -14.21
CA GLY A 49 3.90 1.27 -14.12
C GLY A 49 4.59 -0.03 -14.56
N SER A 50 5.81 0.09 -15.09
CA SER A 50 6.56 -1.05 -15.64
C SER A 50 6.76 -2.20 -14.63
N HIS A 51 6.84 -1.90 -13.34
CA HIS A 51 6.98 -2.89 -12.27
C HIS A 51 5.72 -3.77 -12.14
N PHE A 52 4.54 -3.17 -12.25
CA PHE A 52 3.25 -3.86 -12.11
C PHE A 52 2.82 -4.60 -13.38
N THR A 53 3.47 -4.34 -14.51
CA THR A 53 3.28 -5.08 -15.76
C THR A 53 4.32 -6.17 -15.97
N SER A 54 5.30 -6.28 -15.06
CA SER A 54 6.37 -7.28 -15.16
C SER A 54 5.83 -8.71 -15.07
N PRO A 55 6.46 -9.68 -15.78
CA PRO A 55 6.07 -11.08 -15.66
C PRO A 55 6.16 -11.62 -14.24
N GLN A 56 7.15 -11.23 -13.47
CA GLN A 56 7.36 -11.66 -12.08
C GLN A 56 6.22 -11.19 -11.17
N TYR A 57 5.80 -9.94 -11.29
CA TYR A 57 4.65 -9.41 -10.55
C TYR A 57 3.36 -10.17 -10.85
N ARG A 58 3.09 -10.40 -12.13
CA ARG A 58 1.92 -11.17 -12.57
C ARG A 58 1.95 -12.60 -12.08
N GLN A 59 3.11 -13.25 -12.13
CA GLN A 59 3.29 -14.64 -11.67
C GLN A 59 2.99 -14.80 -10.18
N LEU A 60 3.42 -13.86 -9.34
CA LEU A 60 3.11 -13.88 -7.91
C LEU A 60 1.59 -13.82 -7.66
N LEU A 61 0.89 -12.94 -8.35
CA LEU A 61 -0.56 -12.83 -8.22
C LEU A 61 -1.29 -14.05 -8.77
N GLN A 62 -0.86 -14.58 -9.90
CA GLN A 62 -1.43 -15.79 -10.49
C GLN A 62 -1.22 -17.02 -9.60
N ALA A 63 -0.04 -17.17 -9.01
CA ALA A 63 0.26 -18.26 -8.08
C ALA A 63 -0.60 -18.20 -6.81
N ALA A 64 -0.99 -17.00 -6.38
CA ALA A 64 -1.90 -16.78 -5.26
C ALA A 64 -3.38 -16.81 -5.67
N GLU A 65 -3.68 -17.09 -6.94
CA GLU A 65 -5.04 -17.09 -7.51
C GLU A 65 -5.76 -15.73 -7.37
N VAL A 66 -4.99 -14.64 -7.44
CA VAL A 66 -5.49 -13.27 -7.35
C VAL A 66 -5.72 -12.71 -8.75
N GLN A 67 -6.91 -12.20 -9.00
CA GLN A 67 -7.24 -11.54 -10.26
C GLN A 67 -6.57 -10.17 -10.34
N ILE A 68 -5.91 -9.88 -11.46
CA ILE A 68 -5.31 -8.58 -11.73
C ILE A 68 -6.34 -7.72 -12.45
N SER A 69 -6.69 -6.57 -11.88
CA SER A 69 -7.56 -5.59 -12.53
C SER A 69 -6.74 -4.38 -12.96
N MET A 70 -6.85 -4.07 -14.25
CA MET A 70 -6.27 -2.88 -14.88
C MET A 70 -7.34 -2.06 -15.60
N ASP A 71 -8.62 -2.29 -15.30
CA ASP A 71 -9.69 -1.54 -15.92
C ASP A 71 -9.62 -0.04 -15.57
N GLY A 72 -10.04 0.81 -16.51
CA GLY A 72 -9.93 2.26 -16.35
C GLY A 72 -10.78 2.81 -15.21
N LYS A 73 -11.91 2.20 -14.90
CA LYS A 73 -12.84 2.67 -13.86
C LYS A 73 -12.38 2.28 -12.45
N GLY A 74 -12.03 1.03 -12.26
CA GLY A 74 -11.45 0.55 -11.00
C GLY A 74 -10.11 1.21 -10.71
N ARG A 75 -9.28 1.43 -11.74
CA ARG A 75 -8.01 2.12 -11.63
C ARG A 75 -8.15 3.58 -11.19
N ALA A 76 -9.15 4.31 -11.69
CA ALA A 76 -9.36 5.70 -11.30
C ALA A 76 -9.69 5.83 -9.81
N LEU A 77 -10.55 4.96 -9.27
CA LEU A 77 -10.86 4.90 -7.84
C LEU A 77 -9.64 4.45 -7.02
N ALA A 78 -8.93 3.44 -7.49
CA ALA A 78 -7.71 2.95 -6.86
C ALA A 78 -6.67 4.05 -6.72
N ASN A 79 -6.43 4.83 -7.77
CA ASN A 79 -5.49 5.96 -7.75
C ASN A 79 -5.86 7.01 -6.70
N ILE A 80 -7.15 7.32 -6.54
CA ILE A 80 -7.61 8.29 -5.53
C ILE A 80 -7.18 7.87 -4.12
N PHE A 81 -7.31 6.59 -3.76
CA PHE A 81 -6.92 6.11 -2.44
C PHE A 81 -5.41 6.08 -2.23
N THR A 82 -4.68 5.69 -3.26
CA THR A 82 -3.22 5.73 -3.24
C THR A 82 -2.70 7.16 -3.15
N GLU A 83 -3.22 8.07 -3.95
CA GLU A 83 -2.86 9.48 -3.90
C GLU A 83 -3.13 10.11 -2.54
N ARG A 84 -4.25 9.78 -1.91
CA ARG A 84 -4.56 10.23 -0.54
C ARG A 84 -3.56 9.70 0.47
N LEU A 85 -3.18 8.42 0.36
CA LEU A 85 -2.15 7.85 1.24
C LEU A 85 -0.81 8.59 1.06
N TRP A 86 -0.36 8.79 -0.19
CA TRP A 86 0.88 9.50 -0.48
C TRP A 86 0.86 10.93 0.02
N ARG A 87 -0.24 11.63 -0.18
CA ARG A 87 -0.43 12.99 0.32
C ARG A 87 -0.34 13.02 1.85
N THR A 88 -1.00 12.09 2.52
CA THR A 88 -0.99 11.98 3.98
C THR A 88 0.42 11.72 4.50
N ILE A 89 1.13 10.74 3.96
CA ILE A 89 2.52 10.44 4.32
C ILE A 89 3.43 11.65 4.06
N LYS A 90 3.27 12.29 2.93
CA LYS A 90 4.08 13.45 2.57
C LYS A 90 3.92 14.60 3.55
N TYR A 91 2.70 14.95 3.93
CA TYR A 91 2.45 16.11 4.78
C TYR A 91 2.58 15.81 6.27
N GLU A 92 2.27 14.62 6.70
CA GLU A 92 2.28 14.27 8.12
C GLU A 92 3.61 13.67 8.59
N GLU A 93 4.42 13.14 7.68
CA GLU A 93 5.70 12.52 8.03
C GLU A 93 6.88 13.15 7.27
N VAL A 94 6.92 13.01 5.95
CA VAL A 94 8.11 13.34 5.16
C VAL A 94 8.46 14.83 5.21
N SER A 95 7.46 15.73 5.13
CA SER A 95 7.70 17.18 5.17
C SER A 95 8.09 17.71 6.54
N LEU A 96 7.88 16.94 7.59
CA LEU A 96 8.19 17.31 8.97
C LEU A 96 9.54 16.81 9.46
N HIS A 97 10.18 15.90 8.73
CA HIS A 97 11.40 15.23 9.14
C HIS A 97 12.47 15.28 8.04
N GLU A 98 13.71 15.46 8.47
CA GLU A 98 14.88 15.25 7.63
C GLU A 98 15.51 13.92 8.00
N TYR A 99 15.60 13.01 7.04
CA TYR A 99 16.19 11.69 7.26
C TYR A 99 17.69 11.75 6.99
N SER A 100 18.49 11.48 8.01
CA SER A 100 19.96 11.47 7.91
C SER A 100 20.49 10.21 7.19
N SER A 101 19.66 9.16 7.11
CA SER A 101 20.03 7.89 6.47
C SER A 101 18.81 7.10 6.01
N PRO A 102 18.97 6.16 5.05
CA PRO A 102 17.89 5.24 4.67
C PRO A 102 17.36 4.39 5.83
N LYS A 103 18.23 4.05 6.77
CA LYS A 103 17.85 3.29 7.98
C LYS A 103 16.91 4.11 8.88
N GLU A 104 17.21 5.37 9.04
CA GLU A 104 16.38 6.29 9.81
C GLU A 104 15.02 6.51 9.14
N ALA A 105 15.03 6.78 7.84
CA ALA A 105 13.80 6.90 7.06
C ALA A 105 12.89 5.68 7.19
N ARG A 106 13.46 4.48 7.07
CA ARG A 106 12.72 3.22 7.24
C ARG A 106 12.12 3.10 8.63
N LYS A 107 12.87 3.48 9.67
CA LYS A 107 12.38 3.45 11.05
C LYS A 107 11.21 4.42 11.25
N GLN A 108 11.38 5.67 10.83
CA GLN A 108 10.34 6.69 11.01
C GLN A 108 9.09 6.38 10.20
N LEU A 109 9.24 5.92 8.96
CA LEU A 109 8.10 5.46 8.15
C LEU A 109 7.38 4.26 8.78
N ARG A 110 8.11 3.33 9.39
CA ARG A 110 7.51 2.21 10.13
C ARG A 110 6.65 2.73 11.28
N ASP A 111 7.21 3.61 12.10
CA ASP A 111 6.51 4.18 13.25
C ASP A 111 5.29 4.98 12.81
N TYR A 112 5.41 5.75 11.73
CA TYR A 112 4.31 6.50 11.16
C TYR A 112 3.21 5.59 10.58
N LEU A 113 3.56 4.58 9.80
CA LEU A 113 2.57 3.66 9.22
C LEU A 113 1.88 2.80 10.28
N GLN A 114 2.57 2.49 11.36
CA GLN A 114 1.97 1.88 12.55
C GLN A 114 0.92 2.81 13.17
N PHE A 115 1.25 4.07 13.35
CA PHE A 115 0.30 5.10 13.80
C PHE A 115 -0.87 5.25 12.81
N TYR A 116 -0.59 5.35 11.50
CA TYR A 116 -1.60 5.46 10.45
C TYR A 116 -2.60 4.30 10.52
N ASN A 117 -2.13 3.09 10.63
CA ASN A 117 -2.97 1.90 10.64
C ASN A 117 -3.79 1.76 11.92
N HIS A 118 -3.21 2.06 13.09
CA HIS A 118 -3.79 1.67 14.38
C HIS A 118 -4.35 2.82 15.20
N GLN A 119 -3.94 4.04 14.96
CA GLN A 119 -4.30 5.19 15.79
C GLN A 119 -4.93 6.34 14.98
N ARG A 120 -4.48 6.56 13.76
CA ARG A 120 -5.01 7.64 12.94
C ARG A 120 -6.45 7.35 12.55
N ILE A 121 -7.36 8.23 12.95
CA ILE A 121 -8.77 8.12 12.60
C ILE A 121 -9.03 8.73 11.21
N HIS A 122 -9.97 8.14 10.48
CA HIS A 122 -10.39 8.59 9.16
C HIS A 122 -11.87 8.91 9.15
N GLN A 123 -12.23 10.10 8.72
CA GLN A 123 -13.64 10.51 8.64
C GLN A 123 -14.44 9.60 7.70
N ALA A 124 -13.84 9.16 6.59
CA ALA A 124 -14.45 8.22 5.65
C ALA A 124 -14.70 6.82 6.23
N LEU A 125 -14.11 6.51 7.39
CA LEU A 125 -14.30 5.26 8.13
C LEU A 125 -15.10 5.47 9.43
N ASP A 126 -16.00 6.42 9.44
CA ASP A 126 -16.78 6.80 10.64
C ASP A 126 -15.89 7.12 11.86
N SER A 127 -14.79 7.84 11.61
CA SER A 127 -13.78 8.20 12.61
C SER A 127 -13.12 6.99 13.29
N CYS A 128 -13.00 5.89 12.56
CA CYS A 128 -12.26 4.70 12.99
C CYS A 128 -10.84 4.68 12.39
N SER A 129 -9.95 3.92 13.01
CA SER A 129 -8.64 3.62 12.44
C SER A 129 -8.75 2.56 11.35
N PRO A 130 -7.85 2.54 10.35
CA PRO A 130 -7.81 1.48 9.35
C PRO A 130 -7.78 0.07 9.95
N ALA A 131 -6.96 -0.16 10.97
CA ALA A 131 -6.86 -1.47 11.61
C ALA A 131 -8.16 -1.92 12.26
N SER A 132 -8.91 -1.02 12.90
CA SER A 132 -10.18 -1.37 13.53
C SER A 132 -11.23 -1.82 12.51
N VAL A 133 -11.17 -1.29 11.28
CA VAL A 133 -12.03 -1.71 10.18
C VAL A 133 -11.51 -2.99 9.52
N TYR A 134 -10.20 -3.08 9.29
CA TYR A 134 -9.57 -4.23 8.62
C TYR A 134 -9.72 -5.53 9.41
N PHE A 135 -9.53 -5.49 10.73
CA PHE A 135 -9.63 -6.64 11.63
C PHE A 135 -11.03 -6.86 12.21
N ALA A 136 -12.00 -6.01 11.90
CA ALA A 136 -13.38 -6.21 12.35
C ALA A 136 -13.94 -7.52 11.77
N PRO A 137 -14.76 -8.27 12.55
CA PRO A 137 -15.48 -9.42 12.02
C PRO A 137 -16.48 -8.94 10.96
N TRP A 138 -16.15 -9.16 9.70
CA TRP A 138 -16.95 -8.74 8.56
C TRP A 138 -17.59 -9.93 7.87
N PRO A 139 -18.89 -9.88 7.54
CA PRO A 139 -19.58 -11.00 6.91
C PRO A 139 -19.18 -11.26 5.46
N GLN A 140 -18.46 -10.32 4.82
CA GLN A 140 -17.95 -10.47 3.46
C GLN A 140 -16.53 -9.91 3.44
N GLY A 141 -15.55 -10.78 3.31
CA GLY A 141 -14.13 -10.43 3.38
C GLY A 141 -13.74 -9.26 2.46
N ASN A 142 -12.78 -8.50 2.91
CA ASN A 142 -12.14 -7.45 2.11
C ASN A 142 -11.29 -8.10 1.03
N ASP A 143 -11.87 -8.27 -0.13
CA ASP A 143 -11.29 -9.08 -1.20
C ASP A 143 -10.47 -8.26 -2.21
N VAL A 144 -10.30 -6.96 -1.95
CA VAL A 144 -9.63 -6.05 -2.90
C VAL A 144 -8.42 -5.39 -2.28
N LEU A 145 -7.25 -5.73 -2.79
CA LEU A 145 -6.00 -5.03 -2.50
C LEU A 145 -5.59 -4.12 -3.65
N GLN A 146 -4.90 -3.07 -3.30
CA GLN A 146 -4.25 -2.17 -4.23
C GLN A 146 -2.76 -2.06 -3.94
N ALA A 147 -1.96 -2.26 -4.97
CA ALA A 147 -0.55 -1.92 -4.95
C ALA A 147 -0.32 -0.61 -5.73
N GLY A 148 0.33 0.33 -5.11
CA GLY A 148 0.69 1.62 -5.72
C GLY A 148 2.18 1.92 -5.60
N ASN A 149 2.74 2.51 -6.67
CA ASN A 149 4.08 3.07 -6.66
C ASN A 149 4.16 4.25 -5.72
N GLY A 150 5.18 4.22 -4.93
CA GLY A 150 5.48 5.27 -4.00
C GLY A 150 6.03 6.53 -4.62
N THR A 151 5.73 7.59 -3.95
CA THR A 151 6.30 8.90 -4.08
C THR A 151 7.81 8.85 -3.84
N THR A 152 8.56 9.65 -4.61
CA THR A 152 9.93 9.99 -4.23
C THR A 152 9.89 10.69 -2.87
N LEU A 153 10.54 10.11 -1.90
CA LEU A 153 10.76 10.72 -0.60
C LEU A 153 11.97 11.64 -0.73
N SER A 154 11.75 12.84 -1.13
CA SER A 154 12.80 13.87 -1.21
C SER A 154 12.60 14.93 -0.16
#